data_e8671bd96aa6820d955a694e77ebe2f0
#
_entry.id   e8671bd96aa6820d955a694e77ebe2f0
#
_cell.length_a   1.000
_cell.length_b   1.000
_cell.length_c   1.000
_cell.angle_alpha   90.00
_cell.angle_beta   90.00
_cell.angle_gamma   90.00
#
_symmetry.space_group_name_H-M   'P 1'
#
loop_
_entity.id
_entity.type
_entity.pdbx_description
1 polymer ?
#
loop_
_entity_poly.entity_id
_entity_poly.type
_entity_poly.pdbx_seq_one_letter_code
_entity_poly.pdbx_strand_id
1 'polypeptide(L)'
;MPTTTPNKTPLAIDETSTLSINGSFQSIRLCAARAGLPPLLIVQGGPGLPVLHEIQKFQRLLNLENAFLVCYWDQRGCGNAPASDARSASMAQQVDDLRTVLQWLHGETGQRVLILGISLGATIALQAVEHEFDRTKAVVAISPDSHTARSDAAAHAFLQEAVRRADGRRLRRRVTKLGPPPCVDAAAFRRRAGLLADLGTIERGRTFRALLLETLAGMIVAYGVVGAVRALRNMNILQRTLLPDIVPLDLLARPPRVTIPVHYVFGEHDALTTASMATELRAAISAPAGTAVRVSNAGHMVHFDQPDIVRSIVDHA
;
A
#
# COMPACT_ATOMS: atom_id res chain seq x y z
N MET A 1 4.97 34.45 1.84
CA MET A 1 3.63 34.21 2.38
C MET A 1 3.76 33.26 3.55
N PRO A 2 3.17 33.50 4.71
CA PRO A 2 3.29 32.61 5.84
C PRO A 2 2.56 31.30 5.51
N THR A 3 3.28 30.17 5.59
CA THR A 3 2.72 28.84 5.52
C THR A 3 1.89 28.61 6.77
N THR A 4 0.57 28.75 6.62
CA THR A 4 -0.36 28.31 7.67
C THR A 4 -0.21 26.81 7.81
N THR A 5 0.38 26.36 8.92
CA THR A 5 0.35 24.96 9.34
C THR A 5 -1.13 24.56 9.40
N PRO A 6 -1.59 23.52 8.69
CA PRO A 6 -2.99 23.12 8.79
C PRO A 6 -3.28 22.78 10.26
N ASN A 7 -4.31 23.43 10.77
CA ASN A 7 -4.77 23.26 12.13
C ASN A 7 -5.19 21.79 12.29
N LYS A 8 -4.45 21.04 13.11
CA LYS A 8 -4.71 19.61 13.31
C LYS A 8 -6.05 19.48 14.03
N THR A 9 -7.08 18.96 13.36
CA THR A 9 -8.38 18.72 13.98
C THR A 9 -8.16 17.77 15.17
N PRO A 10 -8.64 18.12 16.38
CA PRO A 10 -8.57 17.21 17.52
C PRO A 10 -9.30 15.91 17.20
N LEU A 11 -8.69 14.76 17.49
CA LEU A 11 -9.32 13.46 17.33
C LEU A 11 -10.12 13.14 18.59
N ALA A 12 -11.38 12.72 18.41
CA ALA A 12 -12.21 12.20 19.49
C ALA A 12 -11.91 10.73 19.76
N ILE A 13 -11.41 10.01 18.74
CA ILE A 13 -10.94 8.62 18.83
C ILE A 13 -9.50 8.62 18.35
N ASP A 14 -8.58 8.15 19.18
CA ASP A 14 -7.16 7.93 18.85
C ASP A 14 -6.65 6.77 19.73
N GLU A 15 -6.99 5.55 19.34
CA GLU A 15 -6.78 4.35 20.16
C GLU A 15 -5.91 3.36 19.42
N THR A 16 -4.86 2.87 20.09
CA THR A 16 -4.01 1.80 19.59
C THR A 16 -4.29 0.52 20.36
N SER A 17 -4.55 -0.55 19.66
CA SER A 17 -4.78 -1.87 20.22
C SER A 17 -3.97 -2.94 19.49
N THR A 18 -3.88 -4.11 20.11
CA THR A 18 -3.29 -5.31 19.51
C THR A 18 -4.36 -6.37 19.45
N LEU A 19 -4.67 -6.85 18.26
CA LEU A 19 -5.67 -7.88 18.04
C LEU A 19 -5.01 -9.23 17.78
N SER A 20 -5.62 -10.31 18.27
CA SER A 20 -5.27 -11.66 17.88
C SER A 20 -6.00 -12.00 16.58
N ILE A 21 -5.28 -12.05 15.48
CA ILE A 21 -5.80 -12.31 14.13
C ILE A 21 -5.15 -13.59 13.61
N ASN A 22 -5.95 -14.66 13.46
CA ASN A 22 -5.50 -15.96 12.95
C ASN A 22 -4.17 -16.44 13.58
N GLY A 23 -4.08 -16.35 14.93
CA GLY A 23 -2.92 -16.80 15.69
C GLY A 23 -1.70 -15.86 15.66
N SER A 24 -1.84 -14.64 15.13
CA SER A 24 -0.82 -13.59 15.18
C SER A 24 -1.35 -12.37 15.91
N PHE A 25 -0.48 -11.69 16.67
CA PHE A 25 -0.80 -10.41 17.29
C PHE A 25 -0.44 -9.26 16.34
N GLN A 26 -1.47 -8.53 15.90
CA GLN A 26 -1.32 -7.46 14.91
C GLN A 26 -1.79 -6.12 15.49
N SER A 27 -1.05 -5.05 15.22
CA SER A 27 -1.32 -3.73 15.77
C SER A 27 -2.32 -2.98 14.90
N ILE A 28 -3.33 -2.39 15.54
CA ILE A 28 -4.34 -1.54 14.91
C ILE A 28 -4.40 -0.22 15.64
N ARG A 29 -4.56 0.88 14.89
CA ARG A 29 -4.89 2.18 15.46
C ARG A 29 -6.14 2.73 14.79
N LEU A 30 -7.13 3.07 15.61
CA LEU A 30 -8.37 3.71 15.20
C LEU A 30 -8.26 5.21 15.44
N CYS A 31 -8.55 6.02 14.42
CA CYS A 31 -8.51 7.47 14.49
C CYS A 31 -9.77 8.08 13.87
N ALA A 32 -10.44 8.99 14.58
CA ALA A 32 -11.59 9.73 14.08
C ALA A 32 -11.75 11.09 14.77
N ALA A 33 -12.20 12.11 14.04
CA ALA A 33 -12.51 13.43 14.61
C ALA A 33 -13.77 13.42 15.50
N ARG A 34 -14.69 12.46 15.30
CA ARG A 34 -15.90 12.27 16.09
C ARG A 34 -16.36 10.81 16.06
N ALA A 35 -17.15 10.39 17.03
CA ALA A 35 -17.74 9.08 17.08
C ALA A 35 -18.82 8.90 15.96
N GLY A 36 -19.09 7.64 15.60
CA GLY A 36 -20.15 7.27 14.66
C GLY A 36 -19.82 7.49 13.18
N LEU A 37 -18.59 7.86 12.83
CA LEU A 37 -18.14 7.94 11.44
C LEU A 37 -18.05 6.56 10.81
N PRO A 38 -18.31 6.43 9.48
CA PRO A 38 -18.19 5.18 8.77
C PRO A 38 -16.75 4.65 8.77
N PRO A 39 -16.54 3.33 8.87
CA PRO A 39 -15.20 2.76 8.93
C PRO A 39 -14.49 2.76 7.57
N LEU A 40 -13.21 3.16 7.59
CA LEU A 40 -12.28 3.06 6.49
C LEU A 40 -11.05 2.29 6.94
N LEU A 41 -10.71 1.20 6.23
CA LEU A 41 -9.52 0.39 6.50
C LEU A 41 -8.42 0.70 5.50
N ILE A 42 -7.23 1.07 5.98
CA ILE A 42 -6.04 1.25 5.14
C ILE A 42 -5.27 -0.08 5.10
N VAL A 43 -5.12 -0.62 3.88
CA VAL A 43 -4.33 -1.82 3.61
C VAL A 43 -3.05 -1.39 2.88
N GLN A 44 -1.96 -1.31 3.64
CA GLN A 44 -0.69 -0.77 3.17
C GLN A 44 -0.02 -1.69 2.13
N GLY A 45 0.76 -1.07 1.25
CA GLY A 45 1.59 -1.76 0.27
C GLY A 45 2.73 -2.55 0.90
N GLY A 46 3.50 -3.19 0.08
CA GLY A 46 4.59 -4.01 0.60
C GLY A 46 5.43 -4.68 -0.47
N PRO A 47 6.05 -5.79 -0.10
CA PRO A 47 5.87 -6.58 1.14
C PRO A 47 6.53 -5.97 2.37
N GLY A 48 5.81 -6.03 3.49
CA GLY A 48 6.36 -5.79 4.81
C GLY A 48 6.46 -4.34 5.28
N LEU A 49 5.81 -3.40 4.58
CA LEU A 49 5.71 -2.01 5.04
C LEU A 49 4.60 -1.90 6.11
N PRO A 50 4.92 -1.46 7.33
CA PRO A 50 3.89 -1.14 8.32
C PRO A 50 3.18 0.16 7.94
N VAL A 51 1.93 0.37 8.39
CA VAL A 51 1.21 1.63 8.15
C VAL A 51 1.32 2.60 9.31
N LEU A 52 1.47 2.11 10.53
CA LEU A 52 1.45 2.98 11.72
C LEU A 52 2.56 4.04 11.70
N HIS A 53 3.67 3.80 11.03
CA HIS A 53 4.74 4.78 10.89
C HIS A 53 4.40 5.96 9.96
N GLU A 54 3.38 5.81 9.10
CA GLU A 54 2.97 6.84 8.14
C GLU A 54 1.70 7.61 8.55
N ILE A 55 1.09 7.29 9.70
CA ILE A 55 -0.17 7.92 10.15
C ILE A 55 -0.10 9.44 10.09
N GLN A 56 0.98 10.06 10.57
CA GLN A 56 1.12 11.52 10.53
C GLN A 56 1.13 12.07 9.10
N LYS A 57 1.66 11.31 8.13
CA LYS A 57 1.67 11.69 6.71
C LYS A 57 0.26 11.57 6.12
N PHE A 58 -0.45 10.47 6.40
CA PHE A 58 -1.86 10.29 6.02
C PHE A 58 -2.74 11.40 6.59
N GLN A 59 -2.66 11.67 7.88
CA GLN A 59 -3.42 12.73 8.54
C GLN A 59 -3.14 14.12 7.96
N ARG A 60 -1.88 14.43 7.71
CA ARG A 60 -1.50 15.74 7.16
C ARG A 60 -1.97 15.93 5.73
N LEU A 61 -1.89 14.90 4.88
CA LEU A 61 -2.14 15.03 3.46
C LEU A 61 -3.60 14.70 3.08
N LEU A 62 -4.15 13.60 3.61
CA LEU A 62 -5.49 13.15 3.25
C LEU A 62 -6.56 13.56 4.25
N ASN A 63 -6.22 13.67 5.54
CA ASN A 63 -7.14 14.10 6.60
C ASN A 63 -8.47 13.33 6.59
N LEU A 64 -8.41 12.00 6.43
CA LEU A 64 -9.57 11.12 6.29
C LEU A 64 -10.38 11.00 7.58
N GLU A 65 -9.76 11.24 8.72
CA GLU A 65 -10.37 11.14 10.06
C GLU A 65 -11.53 12.12 10.28
N ASN A 66 -11.64 13.14 9.46
CA ASN A 66 -12.79 14.08 9.51
C ASN A 66 -14.08 13.44 8.99
N ALA A 67 -13.98 12.49 8.04
CA ALA A 67 -15.10 11.84 7.38
C ALA A 67 -15.26 10.35 7.77
N PHE A 68 -14.20 9.72 8.28
CA PHE A 68 -14.16 8.28 8.55
C PHE A 68 -13.58 7.95 9.93
N LEU A 69 -14.00 6.81 10.48
CA LEU A 69 -13.25 6.07 11.48
C LEU A 69 -12.13 5.32 10.74
N VAL A 70 -10.94 5.91 10.71
CA VAL A 70 -9.80 5.34 9.97
C VAL A 70 -9.13 4.25 10.81
N CYS A 71 -9.10 3.05 10.25
CA CYS A 71 -8.39 1.91 10.81
C CYS A 71 -7.03 1.77 10.11
N TYR A 72 -5.97 2.08 10.81
CA TYR A 72 -4.59 1.84 10.41
C TYR A 72 -4.15 0.47 10.93
N TRP A 73 -3.84 -0.46 10.05
CA TRP A 73 -3.53 -1.84 10.40
C TRP A 73 -2.12 -2.25 9.94
N ASP A 74 -1.25 -2.53 10.91
CA ASP A 74 0.03 -3.20 10.64
C ASP A 74 -0.24 -4.68 10.40
N GLN A 75 -0.07 -5.10 9.17
CA GLN A 75 -0.28 -6.48 8.72
C GLN A 75 0.64 -7.46 9.44
N ARG A 76 0.32 -8.77 9.36
CA ARG A 76 1.10 -9.87 9.95
C ARG A 76 2.60 -9.69 9.73
N GLY A 77 3.35 -9.76 10.82
CA GLY A 77 4.80 -9.63 10.81
C GLY A 77 5.33 -8.23 10.56
N CYS A 78 4.47 -7.23 10.30
CA CYS A 78 4.89 -5.84 10.14
C CYS A 78 5.15 -5.14 11.48
N GLY A 79 5.79 -3.98 11.43
CA GLY A 79 5.99 -3.12 12.58
C GLY A 79 6.69 -3.84 13.73
N ASN A 80 6.07 -3.77 14.90
CA ASN A 80 6.62 -4.30 16.14
C ASN A 80 6.22 -5.77 16.44
N ALA A 81 5.67 -6.47 15.43
CA ALA A 81 5.27 -7.88 15.57
C ALA A 81 6.45 -8.82 15.90
N PRO A 82 6.20 -10.01 16.49
CA PRO A 82 7.22 -11.03 16.63
C PRO A 82 7.82 -11.46 15.29
N ALA A 83 9.13 -11.71 15.24
CA ALA A 83 9.80 -12.14 14.02
C ALA A 83 9.36 -13.54 13.52
N SER A 84 8.74 -14.35 14.37
CA SER A 84 8.09 -15.61 13.99
C SER A 84 6.97 -15.37 12.99
N ASP A 85 6.15 -14.35 13.19
CA ASP A 85 5.02 -14.01 12.34
C ASP A 85 5.47 -13.57 10.96
N ALA A 86 6.58 -12.80 10.88
CA ALA A 86 7.19 -12.43 9.62
C ALA A 86 7.75 -13.64 8.83
N ARG A 87 8.23 -14.68 9.54
CA ARG A 87 8.76 -15.89 8.91
C ARG A 87 7.68 -16.87 8.43
N SER A 88 6.51 -16.85 9.06
CA SER A 88 5.37 -17.71 8.73
C SER A 88 4.35 -17.07 7.80
N ALA A 89 4.58 -15.82 7.38
CA ALA A 89 3.66 -15.10 6.50
C ALA A 89 3.62 -15.71 5.09
N SER A 90 2.42 -15.75 4.50
CA SER A 90 2.18 -16.06 3.08
C SER A 90 1.16 -15.09 2.51
N MET A 91 1.04 -14.99 1.20
CA MET A 91 0.02 -14.16 0.56
C MET A 91 -1.39 -14.62 0.93
N ALA A 92 -1.64 -15.93 0.95
CA ALA A 92 -2.93 -16.48 1.38
C ALA A 92 -3.26 -16.08 2.81
N GLN A 93 -2.27 -16.14 3.72
CA GLN A 93 -2.46 -15.72 5.11
C GLN A 93 -2.74 -14.21 5.25
N GLN A 94 -2.10 -13.36 4.42
CA GLN A 94 -2.38 -11.92 4.42
C GLN A 94 -3.83 -11.63 3.97
N VAL A 95 -4.34 -12.39 3.00
CA VAL A 95 -5.74 -12.29 2.55
C VAL A 95 -6.71 -12.72 3.66
N ASP A 96 -6.44 -13.84 4.34
CA ASP A 96 -7.28 -14.34 5.44
C ASP A 96 -7.24 -13.40 6.67
N ASP A 97 -6.10 -12.81 6.95
CA ASP A 97 -5.96 -11.82 8.02
C ASP A 97 -6.80 -10.57 7.72
N LEU A 98 -6.76 -10.07 6.48
CA LEU A 98 -7.61 -8.96 6.07
C LEU A 98 -9.10 -9.28 6.21
N ARG A 99 -9.53 -10.49 5.84
CA ARG A 99 -10.93 -10.92 6.04
C ARG A 99 -11.33 -10.88 7.51
N THR A 100 -10.46 -11.35 8.40
CA THR A 100 -10.69 -11.29 9.86
C THR A 100 -10.77 -9.85 10.36
N VAL A 101 -9.91 -8.93 9.87
CA VAL A 101 -9.97 -7.51 10.21
C VAL A 101 -11.26 -6.86 9.72
N LEU A 102 -11.72 -7.19 8.51
CA LEU A 102 -12.99 -6.69 7.97
C LEU A 102 -14.19 -7.16 8.80
N GLN A 103 -14.22 -8.43 9.19
CA GLN A 103 -15.24 -9.00 10.07
C GLN A 103 -15.26 -8.31 11.43
N TRP A 104 -14.09 -8.12 12.04
CA TRP A 104 -13.95 -7.43 13.31
C TRP A 104 -14.43 -5.97 13.21
N LEU A 105 -13.92 -5.19 12.23
CA LEU A 105 -14.24 -3.77 12.10
C LEU A 105 -15.73 -3.55 11.76
N HIS A 106 -16.32 -4.43 10.95
CA HIS A 106 -17.75 -4.45 10.70
C HIS A 106 -18.55 -4.76 11.98
N GLY A 107 -18.10 -5.72 12.78
CA GLY A 107 -18.73 -6.08 14.06
C GLY A 107 -18.70 -4.93 15.08
N GLU A 108 -17.58 -4.22 15.19
CA GLU A 108 -17.43 -3.06 16.08
C GLU A 108 -18.29 -1.87 15.68
N THR A 109 -18.51 -1.67 14.38
CA THR A 109 -19.19 -0.47 13.86
C THR A 109 -20.64 -0.70 13.42
N GLY A 110 -21.02 -1.94 13.13
CA GLY A 110 -22.30 -2.29 12.49
C GLY A 110 -22.41 -1.77 11.06
N GLN A 111 -21.34 -1.25 10.45
CA GLN A 111 -21.35 -0.61 9.15
C GLN A 111 -20.42 -1.34 8.18
N ARG A 112 -20.72 -1.25 6.88
CA ARG A 112 -19.84 -1.78 5.82
C ARG A 112 -18.56 -0.95 5.73
N VAL A 113 -17.43 -1.63 5.58
CA VAL A 113 -16.09 -1.04 5.59
C VAL A 113 -15.70 -0.56 4.19
N LEU A 114 -15.26 0.69 4.06
CA LEU A 114 -14.55 1.17 2.89
C LEU A 114 -13.08 0.75 2.99
N ILE A 115 -12.51 0.18 1.92
CA ILE A 115 -11.08 -0.21 1.89
C ILE A 115 -10.30 0.75 1.02
N LEU A 116 -9.21 1.31 1.56
CA LEU A 116 -8.18 2.00 0.81
C LEU A 116 -6.96 1.07 0.73
N GLY A 117 -6.85 0.34 -0.37
CA GLY A 117 -5.74 -0.57 -0.63
C GLY A 117 -4.65 0.10 -1.47
N ILE A 118 -3.38 -0.10 -1.12
CA ILE A 118 -2.24 0.52 -1.78
C ILE A 118 -1.29 -0.56 -2.29
N SER A 119 -0.96 -0.53 -3.59
CA SER A 119 -0.01 -1.47 -4.21
C SER A 119 -0.38 -2.93 -3.90
N LEU A 120 0.52 -3.72 -3.32
CA LEU A 120 0.25 -5.09 -2.86
C LEU A 120 -0.95 -5.17 -1.90
N GLY A 121 -1.17 -4.13 -1.07
CA GLY A 121 -2.35 -4.05 -0.20
C GLY A 121 -3.66 -3.96 -0.98
N ALA A 122 -3.67 -3.28 -2.12
CA ALA A 122 -4.81 -3.27 -3.03
C ALA A 122 -5.05 -4.66 -3.66
N THR A 123 -3.98 -5.36 -4.01
CA THR A 123 -4.03 -6.75 -4.51
C THR A 123 -4.62 -7.71 -3.47
N ILE A 124 -4.19 -7.60 -2.21
CA ILE A 124 -4.73 -8.37 -1.09
C ILE A 124 -6.21 -8.04 -0.88
N ALA A 125 -6.58 -6.75 -0.92
CA ALA A 125 -7.96 -6.30 -0.77
C ALA A 125 -8.88 -6.88 -1.86
N LEU A 126 -8.47 -6.83 -3.12
CA LEU A 126 -9.25 -7.40 -4.23
C LEU A 126 -9.51 -8.89 -4.08
N GLN A 127 -8.55 -9.65 -3.53
CA GLN A 127 -8.74 -11.09 -3.26
C GLN A 127 -9.63 -11.33 -2.03
N ALA A 128 -9.49 -10.54 -0.98
CA ALA A 128 -10.27 -10.71 0.26
C ALA A 128 -11.76 -10.43 0.06
N VAL A 129 -12.12 -9.41 -0.73
CA VAL A 129 -13.52 -8.99 -0.93
C VAL A 129 -14.35 -9.99 -1.74
N GLU A 130 -13.75 -10.95 -2.40
CA GLU A 130 -14.48 -12.09 -3.02
C GLU A 130 -15.36 -12.83 -2.00
N HIS A 131 -14.96 -12.84 -0.73
CA HIS A 131 -15.65 -13.54 0.36
C HIS A 131 -16.21 -12.60 1.45
N GLU A 132 -15.97 -11.28 1.32
CA GLU A 132 -16.36 -10.28 2.34
C GLU A 132 -17.20 -9.14 1.73
N PHE A 133 -17.88 -9.38 0.62
CA PHE A 133 -18.67 -8.37 -0.09
C PHE A 133 -19.81 -7.79 0.76
N ASP A 134 -20.43 -8.59 1.63
CA ASP A 134 -21.53 -8.13 2.53
C ASP A 134 -21.02 -7.13 3.58
N ARG A 135 -19.75 -7.21 3.97
CA ARG A 135 -19.12 -6.35 4.98
C ARG A 135 -18.35 -5.20 4.37
N THR A 136 -18.15 -5.20 3.05
CA THR A 136 -17.36 -4.19 2.35
C THR A 136 -18.26 -3.26 1.55
N LYS A 137 -18.06 -1.95 1.69
CA LYS A 137 -18.79 -0.93 0.95
C LYS A 137 -18.26 -0.80 -0.48
N ALA A 138 -16.95 -0.58 -0.59
CA ALA A 138 -16.21 -0.44 -1.85
C ALA A 138 -14.72 -0.64 -1.60
N VAL A 139 -13.94 -0.77 -2.68
CA VAL A 139 -12.46 -0.75 -2.65
C VAL A 139 -11.96 0.43 -3.46
N VAL A 140 -11.14 1.28 -2.88
CA VAL A 140 -10.28 2.23 -3.59
C VAL A 140 -8.90 1.57 -3.71
N ALA A 141 -8.56 1.12 -4.92
CA ALA A 141 -7.35 0.36 -5.23
C ALA A 141 -6.30 1.28 -5.89
N ILE A 142 -5.31 1.70 -5.11
CA ILE A 142 -4.22 2.54 -5.60
C ILE A 142 -3.09 1.67 -6.14
N SER A 143 -2.78 1.81 -7.42
CA SER A 143 -1.67 1.13 -8.09
C SER A 143 -1.56 -0.37 -7.76
N PRO A 144 -2.66 -1.17 -7.88
CA PRO A 144 -2.64 -2.59 -7.53
C PRO A 144 -1.66 -3.37 -8.41
N ASP A 145 -0.87 -4.26 -7.81
CA ASP A 145 -0.05 -5.20 -8.59
C ASP A 145 -0.96 -6.34 -9.10
N SER A 146 -1.25 -6.31 -10.38
CA SER A 146 -2.13 -7.31 -11.03
C SER A 146 -1.38 -8.50 -11.60
N HIS A 147 -0.09 -8.31 -11.92
CA HIS A 147 0.77 -9.32 -12.53
C HIS A 147 2.24 -8.96 -12.33
N THR A 148 2.85 -9.48 -11.30
CA THR A 148 4.19 -9.06 -10.84
C THR A 148 5.27 -9.18 -11.90
N ALA A 149 5.29 -10.25 -12.70
CA ALA A 149 6.29 -10.40 -13.76
C ALA A 149 6.17 -9.30 -14.83
N ARG A 150 4.95 -8.85 -15.16
CA ARG A 150 4.73 -7.73 -16.10
C ARG A 150 5.09 -6.39 -15.47
N SER A 151 4.75 -6.18 -14.19
CA SER A 151 5.16 -5.00 -13.42
C SER A 151 6.69 -4.87 -13.38
N ASP A 152 7.39 -5.97 -13.13
CA ASP A 152 8.85 -6.01 -13.13
C ASP A 152 9.44 -5.75 -14.52
N ALA A 153 8.85 -6.31 -15.57
CA ALA A 153 9.27 -6.07 -16.95
C ALA A 153 9.07 -4.59 -17.37
N ALA A 154 7.93 -4.00 -17.01
CA ALA A 154 7.65 -2.58 -17.27
C ALA A 154 8.63 -1.66 -16.54
N ALA A 155 8.87 -1.91 -15.26
CA ALA A 155 9.87 -1.19 -14.47
C ALA A 155 11.29 -1.32 -15.05
N HIS A 156 11.66 -2.52 -15.50
CA HIS A 156 12.97 -2.76 -16.13
C HIS A 156 13.10 -2.00 -17.45
N ALA A 157 12.07 -2.03 -18.31
CA ALA A 157 12.04 -1.28 -19.57
C ALA A 157 12.16 0.23 -19.32
N PHE A 158 11.46 0.77 -18.32
CA PHE A 158 11.58 2.17 -17.90
C PHE A 158 13.02 2.50 -17.47
N LEU A 159 13.64 1.66 -16.66
CA LEU A 159 15.03 1.85 -16.21
C LEU A 159 16.03 1.81 -17.38
N GLN A 160 15.85 0.92 -18.34
CA GLN A 160 16.67 0.86 -19.55
C GLN A 160 16.52 2.13 -20.39
N GLU A 161 15.31 2.65 -20.55
CA GLU A 161 15.06 3.90 -21.27
C GLU A 161 15.70 5.09 -20.53
N ALA A 162 15.58 5.14 -19.20
CA ALA A 162 16.26 6.17 -18.40
C ALA A 162 17.80 6.14 -18.59
N VAL A 163 18.40 4.94 -18.71
CA VAL A 163 19.83 4.79 -19.03
C VAL A 163 20.17 5.29 -20.42
N ARG A 164 19.30 5.07 -21.41
CA ARG A 164 19.52 5.56 -22.79
C ARG A 164 19.45 7.09 -22.87
N ARG A 165 18.53 7.71 -22.11
CA ARG A 165 18.34 9.17 -22.11
C ARG A 165 19.39 9.92 -21.29
N ALA A 166 19.86 9.30 -20.21
CA ALA A 166 20.86 9.89 -19.34
C ALA A 166 22.25 9.40 -19.72
N ASP A 167 23.18 10.28 -20.10
CA ASP A 167 24.58 9.93 -20.34
C ASP A 167 25.33 9.65 -19.02
N GLY A 168 24.74 8.78 -18.18
CA GLY A 168 25.13 8.54 -16.79
C GLY A 168 25.74 7.17 -16.55
N ARG A 169 27.09 7.05 -16.53
CA ARG A 169 27.80 5.79 -16.18
C ARG A 169 27.32 5.19 -14.84
N ARG A 170 26.98 6.03 -13.86
CA ARG A 170 26.52 5.59 -12.52
C ARG A 170 25.15 4.90 -12.60
N LEU A 171 24.18 5.49 -13.31
CA LEU A 171 22.85 4.89 -13.47
C LEU A 171 22.95 3.57 -14.24
N ARG A 172 23.68 3.54 -15.35
CA ARG A 172 23.92 2.32 -16.14
C ARG A 172 24.47 1.20 -15.27
N ARG A 173 25.52 1.47 -14.46
CA ARG A 173 26.10 0.47 -13.56
C ARG A 173 25.10 -0.05 -12.52
N ARG A 174 24.24 0.82 -11.97
CA ARG A 174 23.21 0.42 -10.99
C ARG A 174 22.16 -0.46 -11.64
N VAL A 175 21.70 -0.11 -12.84
CA VAL A 175 20.69 -0.90 -13.59
C VAL A 175 21.27 -2.25 -14.03
N THR A 176 22.52 -2.30 -14.53
CA THR A 176 23.19 -3.56 -14.86
C THR A 176 23.30 -4.51 -13.64
N LYS A 177 23.54 -3.96 -12.43
CA LYS A 177 23.59 -4.76 -11.19
C LYS A 177 22.23 -5.28 -10.73
N LEU A 178 21.15 -4.72 -11.24
CA LEU A 178 19.81 -5.21 -10.93
C LEU A 178 19.55 -6.60 -11.53
N GLY A 179 20.09 -6.85 -12.71
CA GLY A 179 19.83 -8.06 -13.49
C GLY A 179 18.50 -8.01 -14.24
N PRO A 180 18.13 -9.09 -14.95
CA PRO A 180 16.88 -9.17 -15.68
C PRO A 180 15.67 -9.32 -14.73
N PRO A 181 14.44 -8.93 -15.16
CA PRO A 181 13.22 -9.24 -14.44
C PRO A 181 12.85 -10.75 -14.57
N PRO A 182 12.04 -11.30 -13.64
CA PRO A 182 11.51 -10.65 -12.44
C PRO A 182 12.53 -10.58 -11.30
N CYS A 183 12.28 -9.68 -10.32
CA CYS A 183 13.09 -9.58 -9.11
C CYS A 183 12.76 -10.73 -8.16
N VAL A 184 13.53 -11.80 -8.21
CA VAL A 184 13.28 -13.03 -7.44
C VAL A 184 13.82 -13.01 -6.02
N ASP A 185 14.63 -12.03 -5.65
CA ASP A 185 15.19 -11.90 -4.30
C ASP A 185 14.97 -10.50 -3.70
N ALA A 186 14.97 -10.44 -2.37
CA ALA A 186 14.73 -9.20 -1.63
C ALA A 186 15.77 -8.09 -1.89
N ALA A 187 17.00 -8.44 -2.27
CA ALA A 187 18.03 -7.46 -2.58
C ALA A 187 17.81 -6.83 -3.97
N ALA A 188 17.42 -7.63 -4.97
CA ALA A 188 17.02 -7.14 -6.29
C ALA A 188 15.77 -6.26 -6.18
N PHE A 189 14.75 -6.71 -5.43
CA PHE A 189 13.53 -5.95 -5.15
C PHE A 189 13.85 -4.57 -4.56
N ARG A 190 14.68 -4.49 -3.51
CA ARG A 190 15.08 -3.21 -2.90
C ARG A 190 15.90 -2.33 -3.84
N ARG A 191 16.82 -2.92 -4.63
CA ARG A 191 17.61 -2.16 -5.62
C ARG A 191 16.70 -1.54 -6.68
N ARG A 192 15.70 -2.30 -7.18
CA ARG A 192 14.71 -1.79 -8.13
C ARG A 192 13.91 -0.66 -7.51
N ALA A 193 13.33 -0.85 -6.33
CA ALA A 193 12.57 0.19 -5.62
C ALA A 193 13.40 1.47 -5.42
N GLY A 194 14.66 1.35 -5.03
CA GLY A 194 15.55 2.49 -4.87
C GLY A 194 15.89 3.21 -6.17
N LEU A 195 16.03 2.49 -7.28
CA LEU A 195 16.23 3.09 -8.61
C LEU A 195 14.97 3.85 -9.09
N LEU A 196 13.81 3.23 -8.93
CA LEU A 196 12.53 3.83 -9.30
C LEU A 196 12.23 5.09 -8.47
N ALA A 197 12.51 5.04 -7.16
CA ALA A 197 12.36 6.20 -6.29
C ALA A 197 13.30 7.35 -6.70
N ASP A 198 14.58 7.06 -6.96
CA ASP A 198 15.55 8.08 -7.40
C ASP A 198 15.16 8.72 -8.76
N LEU A 199 14.36 8.04 -9.57
CA LEU A 199 13.82 8.53 -10.84
C LEU A 199 12.41 9.16 -10.70
N GLY A 200 11.90 9.28 -9.47
CA GLY A 200 10.64 9.95 -9.15
C GLY A 200 9.39 9.23 -9.63
N THR A 201 9.43 7.88 -9.72
CA THR A 201 8.27 7.06 -10.10
C THR A 201 7.52 6.48 -8.91
N ILE A 202 8.09 6.53 -7.71
CA ILE A 202 7.43 6.09 -6.47
C ILE A 202 6.64 7.26 -5.88
N GLU A 203 7.30 8.33 -5.50
CA GLU A 203 6.71 9.58 -5.03
C GLU A 203 7.42 10.73 -5.77
N ARG A 204 6.64 11.63 -6.36
CA ARG A 204 7.18 12.70 -7.22
C ARG A 204 8.08 13.66 -6.44
N GLY A 205 9.21 13.99 -7.05
CA GLY A 205 10.16 14.94 -6.43
C GLY A 205 10.92 14.38 -5.21
N ARG A 206 10.75 13.10 -4.87
CA ARG A 206 11.41 12.47 -3.73
C ARG A 206 12.46 11.47 -4.20
N THR A 207 13.62 11.49 -3.56
CA THR A 207 14.67 10.49 -3.77
C THR A 207 14.50 9.31 -2.81
N PHE A 208 15.08 8.15 -3.14
CA PHE A 208 15.09 6.99 -2.24
C PHE A 208 15.65 7.33 -0.85
N ARG A 209 16.70 8.15 -0.79
CA ARG A 209 17.29 8.58 0.50
C ARG A 209 16.30 9.39 1.33
N ALA A 210 15.55 10.31 0.71
CA ALA A 210 14.56 11.12 1.41
C ALA A 210 13.42 10.26 1.96
N LEU A 211 12.90 9.33 1.14
CA LEU A 211 11.86 8.37 1.56
C LEU A 211 12.35 7.46 2.69
N LEU A 212 13.58 6.95 2.59
CA LEU A 212 14.17 6.12 3.64
C LEU A 212 14.30 6.86 4.98
N LEU A 213 14.77 8.10 4.97
CA LEU A 213 14.90 8.91 6.18
C LEU A 213 13.54 9.21 6.81
N GLU A 214 12.53 9.52 5.99
CA GLU A 214 11.15 9.73 6.46
C GLU A 214 10.58 8.45 7.09
N THR A 215 10.74 7.30 6.42
CA THR A 215 10.33 6.00 6.94
C THR A 215 10.99 5.67 8.28
N LEU A 216 12.30 5.88 8.39
CA LEU A 216 13.05 5.66 9.64
C LEU A 216 12.56 6.56 10.77
N ALA A 217 12.38 7.86 10.49
CA ALA A 217 11.87 8.81 11.46
C ALA A 217 10.45 8.42 11.91
N GLY A 218 9.57 8.08 10.97
CA GLY A 218 8.22 7.60 11.27
C GLY A 218 8.21 6.32 12.11
N MET A 219 9.07 5.35 11.80
CA MET A 219 9.20 4.13 12.61
C MET A 219 9.68 4.41 14.03
N ILE A 220 10.60 5.36 14.23
CA ILE A 220 11.06 5.76 15.57
C ILE A 220 9.90 6.40 16.34
N VAL A 221 9.10 7.25 15.69
CA VAL A 221 7.94 7.89 16.32
C VAL A 221 6.87 6.86 16.67
N ALA A 222 6.58 5.90 15.77
CA ALA A 222 5.51 4.92 15.97
C ALA A 222 5.88 3.82 16.98
N TYR A 223 7.13 3.35 16.98
CA TYR A 223 7.54 2.14 17.70
C TYR A 223 8.67 2.36 18.71
N GLY A 224 9.21 3.58 18.83
CA GLY A 224 10.46 3.84 19.55
C GLY A 224 11.68 3.27 18.81
N VAL A 225 12.88 3.55 19.32
CA VAL A 225 14.14 3.15 18.66
C VAL A 225 14.26 1.62 18.51
N VAL A 226 13.98 0.89 19.60
CA VAL A 226 14.07 -0.59 19.61
C VAL A 226 13.03 -1.21 18.67
N GLY A 227 11.81 -0.69 18.71
CA GLY A 227 10.73 -1.12 17.82
C GLY A 227 11.01 -0.81 16.35
N ALA A 228 11.61 0.33 16.04
CA ALA A 228 12.03 0.68 14.67
C ALA A 228 13.07 -0.30 14.11
N VAL A 229 14.06 -0.70 14.91
CA VAL A 229 15.03 -1.75 14.53
C VAL A 229 14.33 -3.07 14.27
N ARG A 230 13.36 -3.44 15.12
CA ARG A 230 12.54 -4.64 14.92
C ARG A 230 11.72 -4.56 13.64
N ALA A 231 11.04 -3.44 13.39
CA ALA A 231 10.25 -3.21 12.19
C ALA A 231 11.09 -3.33 10.90
N LEU A 232 12.28 -2.75 10.85
CA LEU A 232 13.22 -2.90 9.73
C LEU A 232 13.67 -4.34 9.52
N ARG A 233 13.97 -5.06 10.62
CA ARG A 233 14.29 -6.48 10.54
C ARG A 233 13.14 -7.30 10.00
N ASN A 234 11.93 -7.06 10.50
CA ASN A 234 10.71 -7.73 10.07
C ASN A 234 10.41 -7.46 8.60
N MET A 235 10.52 -6.21 8.14
CA MET A 235 10.39 -5.85 6.74
C MET A 235 11.34 -6.64 5.85
N ASN A 236 12.60 -6.80 6.26
CA ASN A 236 13.58 -7.59 5.53
C ASN A 236 13.25 -9.09 5.50
N ILE A 237 12.70 -9.64 6.59
CA ILE A 237 12.24 -11.03 6.66
C ILE A 237 11.03 -11.20 5.74
N LEU A 238 10.00 -10.34 5.86
CA LEU A 238 8.78 -10.40 5.06
C LEU A 238 9.05 -10.30 3.55
N GLN A 239 9.97 -9.44 3.13
CA GLN A 239 10.39 -9.37 1.73
C GLN A 239 10.95 -10.71 1.22
N ARG A 240 11.70 -11.45 2.05
CA ARG A 240 12.22 -12.76 1.69
C ARG A 240 11.14 -13.85 1.72
N THR A 241 10.25 -13.78 2.70
CA THR A 241 9.20 -14.79 2.92
C THR A 241 8.08 -14.70 1.89
N LEU A 242 7.65 -13.46 1.53
CA LEU A 242 6.52 -13.25 0.64
C LEU A 242 6.89 -13.21 -0.86
N LEU A 243 8.12 -12.90 -1.22
CA LEU A 243 8.52 -12.85 -2.63
C LEU A 243 8.24 -14.14 -3.42
N PRO A 244 8.43 -15.36 -2.88
CA PRO A 244 8.07 -16.59 -3.58
C PRO A 244 6.59 -16.67 -3.98
N ASP A 245 5.69 -16.06 -3.19
CA ASP A 245 4.26 -16.00 -3.48
C ASP A 245 3.92 -14.83 -4.42
N ILE A 246 4.67 -13.72 -4.30
CA ILE A 246 4.43 -12.49 -5.06
C ILE A 246 4.93 -12.62 -6.50
N VAL A 247 6.10 -13.20 -6.73
CA VAL A 247 6.70 -13.31 -8.07
C VAL A 247 5.78 -14.00 -9.07
N PRO A 248 5.11 -15.13 -8.75
CA PRO A 248 4.16 -15.78 -9.65
C PRO A 248 2.76 -15.16 -9.67
N LEU A 249 2.52 -14.05 -8.97
CA LEU A 249 1.21 -13.43 -8.86
C LEU A 249 0.69 -13.01 -10.24
N ASP A 250 -0.51 -13.47 -10.58
CA ASP A 250 -1.24 -13.12 -11.80
C ASP A 250 -2.76 -13.10 -11.52
N LEU A 251 -3.29 -11.93 -11.21
CA LEU A 251 -4.73 -11.73 -11.03
C LEU A 251 -5.51 -11.76 -12.35
N LEU A 252 -4.82 -11.62 -13.49
CA LEU A 252 -5.49 -11.67 -14.80
C LEU A 252 -5.79 -13.10 -15.21
N ALA A 253 -4.94 -14.06 -14.82
CA ALA A 253 -5.19 -15.49 -15.06
C ALA A 253 -6.31 -16.05 -14.16
N ARG A 254 -6.47 -15.53 -12.95
CA ARG A 254 -7.53 -15.90 -12.01
C ARG A 254 -8.10 -14.65 -11.33
N PRO A 255 -8.92 -13.86 -12.05
CA PRO A 255 -9.48 -12.64 -11.50
C PRO A 255 -10.45 -12.99 -10.36
N PRO A 256 -10.36 -12.29 -9.22
CA PRO A 256 -11.30 -12.45 -8.11
C PRO A 256 -12.71 -12.00 -8.55
N ARG A 257 -13.71 -12.67 -8.04
CA ARG A 257 -15.12 -12.29 -8.26
C ARG A 257 -15.49 -11.17 -7.30
N VAL A 258 -15.57 -9.95 -7.81
CA VAL A 258 -15.89 -8.77 -7.02
C VAL A 258 -17.28 -8.26 -7.38
N THR A 259 -18.18 -8.20 -6.39
CA THR A 259 -19.58 -7.79 -6.57
C THR A 259 -19.87 -6.41 -5.96
N ILE A 260 -18.85 -5.71 -5.49
CA ILE A 260 -18.90 -4.36 -4.92
C ILE A 260 -18.15 -3.37 -5.81
N PRO A 261 -18.39 -2.05 -5.69
CA PRO A 261 -17.67 -1.04 -6.45
C PRO A 261 -16.15 -1.11 -6.21
N VAL A 262 -15.36 -0.96 -7.30
CA VAL A 262 -13.90 -0.83 -7.22
C VAL A 262 -13.46 0.40 -7.99
N HIS A 263 -12.77 1.31 -7.31
CA HIS A 263 -12.19 2.52 -7.88
C HIS A 263 -10.69 2.33 -8.05
N TYR A 264 -10.25 2.13 -9.28
CA TYR A 264 -8.83 1.99 -9.62
C TYR A 264 -8.19 3.37 -9.77
N VAL A 265 -7.10 3.62 -9.05
CA VAL A 265 -6.37 4.88 -9.09
C VAL A 265 -4.90 4.59 -9.38
N PHE A 266 -4.34 5.19 -10.42
CA PHE A 266 -2.95 4.97 -10.80
C PHE A 266 -2.27 6.25 -11.29
N GLY A 267 -0.98 6.36 -11.01
CA GLY A 267 -0.20 7.54 -11.36
C GLY A 267 0.27 7.54 -12.81
N GLU A 268 0.30 8.72 -13.41
CA GLU A 268 0.82 8.92 -14.77
C GLU A 268 2.28 8.47 -14.91
N HIS A 269 3.08 8.63 -13.86
CA HIS A 269 4.50 8.32 -13.82
C HIS A 269 4.82 7.01 -13.06
N ASP A 270 3.81 6.20 -12.77
CA ASP A 270 4.02 4.89 -12.17
C ASP A 270 4.67 3.94 -13.18
N ALA A 271 5.88 3.47 -12.87
CA ALA A 271 6.62 2.55 -13.71
C ALA A 271 6.36 1.06 -13.37
N LEU A 272 5.59 0.78 -12.30
CA LEU A 272 5.21 -0.57 -11.88
C LEU A 272 3.82 -0.92 -12.38
N THR A 273 2.83 -0.07 -12.10
CA THR A 273 1.44 -0.27 -12.52
C THR A 273 1.13 0.67 -13.68
N THR A 274 1.26 0.15 -14.90
CA THR A 274 1.01 0.96 -16.09
C THR A 274 -0.50 1.13 -16.37
N ALA A 275 -0.87 2.16 -17.11
CA ALA A 275 -2.25 2.41 -17.50
C ALA A 275 -2.91 1.22 -18.23
N SER A 276 -2.15 0.49 -19.07
CA SER A 276 -2.66 -0.72 -19.74
C SER A 276 -2.98 -1.83 -18.74
N MET A 277 -2.10 -2.06 -17.75
CA MET A 277 -2.32 -3.08 -16.71
C MET A 277 -3.54 -2.74 -15.85
N ALA A 278 -3.73 -1.48 -15.49
CA ALA A 278 -4.91 -1.04 -14.75
C ALA A 278 -6.20 -1.22 -15.55
N THR A 279 -6.17 -0.94 -16.86
CA THR A 279 -7.31 -1.15 -17.76
C THR A 279 -7.65 -2.63 -17.92
N GLU A 280 -6.64 -3.48 -18.08
CA GLU A 280 -6.80 -4.93 -18.20
C GLU A 280 -7.35 -5.54 -16.91
N LEU A 281 -6.84 -5.10 -15.74
CA LEU A 281 -7.34 -5.57 -14.44
C LEU A 281 -8.81 -5.17 -14.24
N ARG A 282 -9.18 -3.93 -14.58
CA ARG A 282 -10.57 -3.48 -14.53
C ARG A 282 -11.48 -4.30 -15.44
N ALA A 283 -11.01 -4.64 -16.63
CA ALA A 283 -11.78 -5.47 -17.57
C ALA A 283 -11.92 -6.92 -17.08
N ALA A 284 -10.88 -7.48 -16.45
CA ALA A 284 -10.88 -8.82 -15.91
C ALA A 284 -11.74 -8.95 -14.65
N ILE A 285 -11.73 -7.93 -13.78
CA ILE A 285 -12.57 -7.86 -12.58
C ILE A 285 -13.84 -7.07 -12.94
N SER A 286 -14.90 -7.77 -13.31
CA SER A 286 -16.19 -7.20 -13.69
C SER A 286 -16.95 -6.65 -12.48
N ALA A 287 -16.34 -5.70 -11.75
CA ALA A 287 -16.96 -5.07 -10.59
C ALA A 287 -18.06 -4.10 -11.01
N PRO A 288 -19.22 -4.06 -10.32
CA PRO A 288 -20.28 -3.09 -10.59
C PRO A 288 -19.79 -1.66 -10.23
N ALA A 289 -20.21 -0.67 -11.02
CA ALA A 289 -20.09 0.76 -10.70
C ALA A 289 -18.70 1.26 -10.28
N GLY A 290 -17.60 0.68 -10.79
CA GLY A 290 -16.25 1.11 -10.50
C GLY A 290 -15.71 2.13 -11.52
N THR A 291 -14.74 2.94 -11.11
CA THR A 291 -14.03 3.91 -11.96
C THR A 291 -12.56 3.51 -12.14
N ALA A 292 -11.92 4.00 -13.20
CA ALA A 292 -10.47 3.95 -13.35
C ALA A 292 -9.97 5.38 -13.62
N VAL A 293 -9.13 5.89 -12.73
CA VAL A 293 -8.65 7.26 -12.76
C VAL A 293 -7.13 7.26 -12.92
N ARG A 294 -6.66 7.78 -14.04
CA ARG A 294 -5.25 8.10 -14.22
C ARG A 294 -5.00 9.49 -13.65
N VAL A 295 -4.10 9.58 -12.69
CA VAL A 295 -3.80 10.84 -12.00
C VAL A 295 -2.53 11.46 -12.55
N SER A 296 -2.65 12.68 -13.09
CA SER A 296 -1.52 13.42 -13.63
C SER A 296 -0.53 13.82 -12.55
N ASN A 297 0.74 13.91 -12.92
CA ASN A 297 1.85 14.27 -12.03
C ASN A 297 1.94 13.43 -10.75
N ALA A 298 1.55 12.16 -10.82
CA ALA A 298 1.64 11.20 -9.72
C ALA A 298 2.48 9.97 -10.10
N GLY A 299 3.26 9.45 -9.17
CA GLY A 299 3.96 8.19 -9.26
C GLY A 299 3.12 7.04 -8.68
N HIS A 300 3.78 6.01 -8.16
CA HIS A 300 3.16 4.84 -7.55
C HIS A 300 2.36 5.17 -6.28
N MET A 301 2.85 6.11 -5.46
CA MET A 301 2.20 6.58 -4.23
C MET A 301 1.26 7.77 -4.52
N VAL A 302 0.25 7.54 -5.37
CA VAL A 302 -0.70 8.57 -5.82
C VAL A 302 -1.32 9.35 -4.67
N HIS A 303 -1.63 8.68 -3.58
CA HIS A 303 -2.27 9.26 -2.39
C HIS A 303 -1.38 10.29 -1.66
N PHE A 304 -0.08 10.26 -1.88
CA PHE A 304 0.84 11.26 -1.35
C PHE A 304 1.19 12.35 -2.38
N ASP A 305 1.16 12.01 -3.66
CA ASP A 305 1.45 12.97 -4.73
C ASP A 305 0.26 13.88 -5.05
N GLN A 306 -0.97 13.34 -5.00
CA GLN A 306 -2.22 14.03 -5.33
C GLN A 306 -3.31 13.70 -4.29
N PRO A 307 -3.10 14.09 -3.03
CA PRO A 307 -3.97 13.69 -1.91
C PRO A 307 -5.42 14.16 -2.06
N ASP A 308 -5.66 15.35 -2.63
CA ASP A 308 -7.01 15.91 -2.80
C ASP A 308 -7.84 15.08 -3.78
N ILE A 309 -7.21 14.58 -4.85
CA ILE A 309 -7.89 13.71 -5.83
C ILE A 309 -8.27 12.38 -5.18
N VAL A 310 -7.33 11.78 -4.44
CA VAL A 310 -7.59 10.50 -3.75
C VAL A 310 -8.64 10.67 -2.66
N ARG A 311 -8.57 11.75 -1.87
CA ARG A 311 -9.60 12.06 -0.87
C ARG A 311 -10.98 12.19 -1.51
N SER A 312 -11.10 12.96 -2.60
CA SER A 312 -12.37 13.08 -3.32
C SER A 312 -12.93 11.74 -3.80
N ILE A 313 -12.08 10.82 -4.28
CA ILE A 313 -12.52 9.48 -4.67
C ILE A 313 -13.00 8.68 -3.45
N VAL A 314 -12.27 8.74 -2.33
CA VAL A 314 -12.62 8.05 -1.07
C VAL A 314 -13.95 8.58 -0.50
N ASP A 315 -14.18 9.89 -0.55
CA ASP A 315 -15.41 10.53 -0.03
C ASP A 315 -16.67 10.13 -0.84
N HIS A 316 -16.51 9.78 -2.11
CA HIS A 316 -17.61 9.41 -3.02
C HIS A 316 -17.74 7.89 -3.29
N ALA A 317 -16.85 7.06 -2.70
CA ALA A 317 -16.81 5.61 -2.87
C ALA A 317 -17.86 4.79 -2.01
#